data_04a8d4f1605729b1457127676fc5384e
#
_entry.id   04a8d4f1605729b1457127676fc5384e
#
_cell.length_a   1.000
_cell.length_b   1.000
_cell.length_c   1.000
_cell.angle_alpha   90.00
_cell.angle_beta   90.00
_cell.angle_gamma   90.00
#
_symmetry.space_group_name_H-M   'P 1'
#
loop_
_entity.id
_entity.type
_entity.pdbx_description
1 polymer ?
#
loop_
_entity_poly.entity_id
_entity_poly.type
_entity_poly.pdbx_seq_one_letter_code
_entity_poly.pdbx_strand_id
1 'polypeptide(L)'
;MELNSLSLKQFRNLFVSLPVPDMTSIRGVYRATFVGPSWLRTSAGPALALSGLGGWWGKEFSTDGTAINIVLRTGKFFTRFPMKLVAAQSFIDGKDGLALHYQPGNPFPWMYV
;
A
#
# COMPACT_ATOMS: atom_id res chain seq x y z
N MET A 1 -17.11 -6.80 8.75
CA MET A 1 -16.01 -7.01 9.71
C MET A 1 -15.42 -5.66 10.11
N GLU A 2 -15.26 -5.42 11.39
CA GLU A 2 -14.65 -4.19 11.90
C GLU A 2 -13.14 -4.32 11.91
N LEU A 3 -12.45 -3.77 10.89
CA LEU A 3 -11.01 -3.94 10.72
C LEU A 3 -10.21 -3.27 11.85
N ASN A 4 -10.70 -2.17 12.41
CA ASN A 4 -9.98 -1.46 13.47
C ASN A 4 -9.97 -2.20 14.82
N SER A 5 -10.82 -3.19 14.98
CA SER A 5 -10.86 -4.02 16.20
C SER A 5 -9.92 -5.23 16.13
N LEU A 6 -9.29 -5.49 14.98
CA LEU A 6 -8.40 -6.64 14.81
C LEU A 6 -7.01 -6.36 15.38
N SER A 7 -6.43 -7.37 16.03
CA SER A 7 -5.02 -7.37 16.39
C SER A 7 -4.13 -7.61 15.17
N LEU A 8 -2.82 -7.36 15.28
CA LEU A 8 -1.88 -7.65 14.20
C LEU A 8 -1.89 -9.13 13.82
N LYS A 9 -2.02 -10.03 14.79
CA LYS A 9 -2.14 -11.46 14.52
C LYS A 9 -3.39 -11.80 13.73
N GLN A 10 -4.52 -11.17 14.05
CA GLN A 10 -5.77 -11.35 13.32
C GLN A 10 -5.69 -10.81 11.91
N PHE A 11 -5.01 -9.66 11.70
CA PHE A 11 -4.74 -9.16 10.36
C PHE A 11 -3.91 -10.13 9.53
N ARG A 12 -2.86 -10.72 10.12
CA ARG A 12 -2.06 -11.72 9.44
C ARG A 12 -2.90 -12.95 9.05
N ASN A 13 -3.73 -13.43 9.94
CA ASN A 13 -4.62 -14.55 9.66
C ASN A 13 -5.61 -14.23 8.54
N LEU A 14 -6.15 -13.02 8.54
CA LEU A 14 -7.02 -12.55 7.46
C LEU A 14 -6.26 -12.52 6.14
N PHE A 15 -5.07 -11.95 6.10
CA PHE A 15 -4.23 -11.88 4.90
C PHE A 15 -3.96 -13.26 4.31
N VAL A 16 -3.59 -14.22 5.14
CA VAL A 16 -3.32 -15.61 4.72
C VAL A 16 -4.56 -16.28 4.13
N SER A 17 -5.75 -15.92 4.61
CA SER A 17 -7.01 -16.50 4.16
C SER A 17 -7.55 -15.92 2.85
N LEU A 18 -7.07 -14.74 2.44
CA LEU A 18 -7.59 -14.07 1.25
C LEU A 18 -7.01 -14.66 -0.04
N PRO A 19 -7.84 -14.79 -1.08
CA PRO A 19 -7.34 -15.23 -2.39
C PRO A 19 -6.51 -14.14 -3.05
N VAL A 20 -5.60 -14.56 -3.95
CA VAL A 20 -4.84 -13.62 -4.79
C VAL A 20 -5.77 -13.01 -5.82
N PRO A 21 -5.86 -11.68 -5.92
CA PRO A 21 -6.69 -11.06 -6.95
C PRO A 21 -6.08 -11.24 -8.34
N ASP A 22 -6.92 -11.19 -9.36
CA ASP A 22 -6.46 -11.11 -10.73
C ASP A 22 -5.80 -9.74 -10.96
N MET A 23 -4.56 -9.77 -11.46
CA MET A 23 -3.80 -8.54 -11.72
C MET A 23 -4.54 -7.59 -12.67
N THR A 24 -5.28 -8.13 -13.65
CA THR A 24 -6.03 -7.33 -14.63
C THR A 24 -7.26 -6.66 -14.02
N SER A 25 -7.74 -7.10 -12.86
CA SER A 25 -8.87 -6.49 -12.16
C SER A 25 -8.46 -5.29 -11.32
N ILE A 26 -7.17 -5.11 -11.04
CA ILE A 26 -6.67 -4.04 -10.19
C ILE A 26 -6.31 -2.85 -11.08
N ARG A 27 -7.22 -1.90 -11.19
CA ARG A 27 -7.03 -0.67 -11.96
C ARG A 27 -7.92 0.44 -11.43
N GLY A 28 -7.53 1.69 -11.70
CA GLY A 28 -8.25 2.87 -11.26
C GLY A 28 -7.67 3.47 -9.99
N VAL A 29 -8.41 4.40 -9.43
CA VAL A 29 -7.99 5.16 -8.26
C VAL A 29 -8.56 4.51 -7.00
N TYR A 30 -7.68 4.23 -6.03
CA TYR A 30 -8.06 3.66 -4.75
C TYR A 30 -7.66 4.60 -3.63
N ARG A 31 -8.62 4.99 -2.81
CA ARG A 31 -8.36 5.77 -1.61
C ARG A 31 -7.82 4.85 -0.51
N ALA A 32 -6.76 5.31 0.17
CA ALA A 32 -6.19 4.60 1.30
C ALA A 32 -6.82 5.02 2.61
N THR A 33 -6.99 4.06 3.50
CA THR A 33 -7.44 4.31 4.87
C THR A 33 -6.57 3.48 5.82
N PHE A 34 -6.08 4.11 6.90
CA PHE A 34 -5.35 3.38 7.92
C PHE A 34 -6.30 2.52 8.75
N VAL A 35 -5.97 1.25 8.87
CA VAL A 35 -6.72 0.29 9.68
C VAL A 35 -5.79 -0.38 10.67
N GLY A 36 -6.36 -0.89 11.77
CA GLY A 36 -5.59 -1.62 12.78
C GLY A 36 -5.68 -0.99 14.17
N PRO A 37 -4.82 -1.42 15.11
CA PRO A 37 -4.77 -0.85 16.45
C PRO A 37 -4.57 0.67 16.45
N SER A 38 -5.14 1.35 17.45
CA SER A 38 -5.11 2.82 17.49
C SER A 38 -3.70 3.40 17.50
N TRP A 39 -2.75 2.75 18.19
CA TRP A 39 -1.35 3.21 18.20
C TRP A 39 -0.73 3.21 16.80
N LEU A 40 -1.05 2.20 15.99
CA LEU A 40 -0.56 2.10 14.61
C LEU A 40 -1.20 3.16 13.71
N ARG A 41 -2.52 3.35 13.84
CA ARG A 41 -3.25 4.38 13.07
C ARG A 41 -2.76 5.79 13.39
N THR A 42 -2.50 6.06 14.67
CA THR A 42 -2.03 7.38 15.12
C THR A 42 -0.62 7.70 14.62
N SER A 43 0.27 6.70 14.59
CA SER A 43 1.66 6.89 14.16
C SER A 43 1.86 6.87 12.65
N ALA A 44 0.89 6.38 11.88
CA ALA A 44 1.04 6.21 10.43
C ALA A 44 1.23 7.52 9.68
N GLY A 45 0.44 8.55 10.01
CA GLY A 45 0.56 9.87 9.36
C GLY A 45 1.94 10.49 9.52
N PRO A 46 2.46 10.66 10.76
CA PRO A 46 3.82 11.18 10.96
C PRO A 46 4.90 10.33 10.31
N ALA A 47 4.79 9.01 10.35
CA ALA A 47 5.75 8.12 9.70
C ALA A 47 5.77 8.31 8.18
N LEU A 48 4.61 8.45 7.54
CA LEU A 48 4.52 8.73 6.10
C LEU A 48 5.09 10.10 5.75
N ALA A 49 4.85 11.12 6.58
CA ALA A 49 5.39 12.46 6.37
C ALA A 49 6.92 12.43 6.35
N LEU A 50 7.54 11.72 7.31
CA LEU A 50 9.00 11.54 7.37
C LEU A 50 9.54 10.72 6.20
N SER A 51 8.73 9.86 5.60
CA SER A 51 9.09 9.02 4.48
C SER A 51 8.80 9.64 3.10
N GLY A 52 8.50 10.92 3.05
CA GLY A 52 8.23 11.63 1.78
C GLY A 52 6.81 11.47 1.25
N LEU A 53 5.91 10.83 1.98
CA LEU A 53 4.51 10.65 1.61
C LEU A 53 3.56 11.45 2.52
N GLY A 54 3.99 12.63 2.96
CA GLY A 54 3.09 13.53 3.69
C GLY A 54 1.85 13.85 2.85
N GLY A 55 0.65 13.66 3.44
CA GLY A 55 -0.61 13.84 2.73
C GLY A 55 -0.99 12.67 1.82
N TRP A 56 -0.39 11.50 2.03
CA TRP A 56 -0.74 10.32 1.23
C TRP A 56 -2.23 10.04 1.28
N TRP A 57 -2.85 9.96 0.10
CA TRP A 57 -4.29 9.79 -0.06
C TRP A 57 -4.66 8.41 -0.60
N GLY A 58 -3.85 7.85 -1.48
CA GLY A 58 -4.13 6.57 -2.09
C GLY A 58 -3.16 6.21 -3.21
N LYS A 59 -3.62 5.34 -4.09
CA LYS A 59 -2.86 4.87 -5.25
C LYS A 59 -3.74 4.84 -6.49
N GLU A 60 -3.12 5.08 -7.64
CA GLU A 60 -3.74 4.84 -8.95
C GLU A 60 -3.04 3.68 -9.63
N PHE A 61 -3.83 2.72 -10.11
CA PHE A 61 -3.36 1.55 -10.84
C PHE A 61 -3.74 1.69 -12.30
N SER A 62 -2.74 1.56 -13.18
CA SER A 62 -2.93 1.62 -14.63
C SER A 62 -3.13 0.23 -15.21
N THR A 63 -3.65 0.18 -16.45
CA THR A 63 -3.91 -1.08 -17.14
C THR A 63 -2.63 -1.79 -17.61
N ASP A 64 -1.49 -1.10 -17.58
CA ASP A 64 -0.18 -1.60 -18.02
C ASP A 64 0.63 -2.28 -16.90
N GLY A 65 0.04 -2.48 -15.72
CA GLY A 65 0.72 -3.09 -14.57
C GLY A 65 1.56 -2.11 -13.76
N THR A 66 1.41 -0.82 -13.96
CA THR A 66 2.06 0.20 -13.15
C THR A 66 1.10 0.82 -12.15
N ALA A 67 1.64 1.44 -11.12
CA ALA A 67 0.88 2.18 -10.12
C ALA A 67 1.68 3.39 -9.65
N ILE A 68 1.00 4.36 -9.05
CA ILE A 68 1.65 5.55 -8.50
C ILE A 68 0.90 6.01 -7.26
N ASN A 69 1.64 6.53 -6.28
CA ASN A 69 1.01 7.12 -5.10
C ASN A 69 0.36 8.45 -5.41
N ILE A 70 -0.77 8.71 -4.77
CA ILE A 70 -1.48 9.98 -4.83
C ILE A 70 -1.34 10.65 -3.46
N VAL A 71 -0.91 11.89 -3.46
CA VAL A 71 -0.83 12.73 -2.25
C VAL A 71 -1.74 13.93 -2.40
N LEU A 72 -2.38 14.33 -1.29
CA LEU A 72 -3.23 15.51 -1.23
C LEU A 72 -2.54 16.55 -0.34
N ARG A 73 -2.18 17.68 -0.93
CA ARG A 73 -1.53 18.80 -0.22
C ARG A 73 -2.15 20.11 -0.65
N THR A 74 -2.49 20.95 0.32
CA THR A 74 -3.07 22.28 0.07
C THR A 74 -4.26 22.26 -0.90
N GLY A 75 -5.12 21.25 -0.76
CA GLY A 75 -6.30 21.08 -1.62
C GLY A 75 -6.04 20.58 -3.02
N LYS A 76 -4.81 20.17 -3.34
CA LYS A 76 -4.43 19.68 -4.68
C LYS A 76 -3.87 18.26 -4.60
N PHE A 77 -4.18 17.46 -5.64
CA PHE A 77 -3.66 16.12 -5.81
C PHE A 77 -2.37 16.12 -6.63
N PHE A 78 -1.39 15.37 -6.15
CA PHE A 78 -0.12 15.13 -6.86
C PHE A 78 0.15 13.63 -6.90
N THR A 79 0.89 13.19 -7.91
CA THR A 79 1.39 11.81 -7.97
C THR A 79 2.86 11.77 -7.57
N ARG A 80 3.27 10.67 -6.90
CA ARG A 80 4.64 10.53 -6.39
C ARG A 80 5.01 9.06 -6.27
N PHE A 81 6.28 8.73 -6.52
CA PHE A 81 6.85 7.41 -6.38
C PHE A 81 6.12 6.30 -7.16
N PRO A 82 6.38 6.22 -8.48
CA PRO A 82 5.80 5.17 -9.31
C PRO A 82 6.35 3.79 -8.94
N MET A 83 5.56 2.77 -9.19
CA MET A 83 5.87 1.38 -8.86
C MET A 83 5.29 0.44 -9.90
N LYS A 84 5.71 -0.84 -9.86
CA LYS A 84 5.14 -1.91 -10.68
C LYS A 84 4.38 -2.90 -9.83
N LEU A 85 3.24 -3.36 -10.33
CA LEU A 85 2.49 -4.46 -9.76
C LEU A 85 3.01 -5.75 -10.39
N VAL A 86 3.54 -6.64 -9.57
CA VAL A 86 4.18 -7.87 -10.04
C VAL A 86 3.67 -9.09 -9.25
N ALA A 87 3.67 -10.24 -9.89
CA ALA A 87 3.46 -11.50 -9.20
C ALA A 87 4.72 -11.85 -8.42
N ALA A 88 4.58 -12.13 -7.13
CA ALA A 88 5.70 -12.46 -6.26
C ALA A 88 5.24 -13.31 -5.08
N GLN A 89 6.18 -13.96 -4.40
CA GLN A 89 5.88 -14.65 -3.16
C GLN A 89 5.83 -13.67 -2.00
N SER A 90 4.82 -13.82 -1.13
CA SER A 90 4.64 -12.97 0.04
C SER A 90 5.67 -13.31 1.13
N PHE A 91 6.23 -12.28 1.77
CA PHE A 91 7.06 -12.45 2.97
C PHE A 91 6.25 -12.89 4.20
N ILE A 92 4.94 -12.79 4.15
CA ILE A 92 4.07 -13.14 5.30
C ILE A 92 3.83 -14.64 5.37
N ASP A 93 3.52 -15.27 4.23
CA ASP A 93 3.13 -16.69 4.20
C ASP A 93 3.86 -17.52 3.13
N GLY A 94 4.73 -16.91 2.33
CA GLY A 94 5.46 -17.58 1.26
C GLY A 94 4.62 -18.02 0.06
N LYS A 95 3.33 -17.68 0.05
CA LYS A 95 2.45 -18.03 -1.05
C LYS A 95 2.55 -17.03 -2.19
N ASP A 96 2.16 -17.46 -3.39
CA ASP A 96 2.08 -16.56 -4.54
C ASP A 96 1.07 -15.45 -4.28
N GLY A 97 1.42 -14.23 -4.65
CA GLY A 97 0.60 -13.06 -4.46
C GLY A 97 0.98 -11.95 -5.41
N LEU A 98 0.45 -10.76 -5.18
CA LEU A 98 0.82 -9.56 -5.91
C LEU A 98 1.63 -8.65 -4.99
N ALA A 99 2.68 -8.04 -5.55
CA ALA A 99 3.53 -7.10 -4.83
C ALA A 99 3.68 -5.81 -5.61
N LEU A 100 3.91 -4.72 -4.88
CA LEU A 100 4.21 -3.43 -5.45
C LEU A 100 5.71 -3.17 -5.31
N HIS A 101 6.41 -3.16 -6.44
CA HIS A 101 7.85 -2.91 -6.47
C HIS A 101 8.12 -1.49 -6.93
N TYR A 102 8.74 -0.70 -6.07
CA TYR A 102 9.17 0.65 -6.41
C TYR A 102 10.38 0.60 -7.34
N GLN A 103 10.48 1.62 -8.21
CA GLN A 103 11.56 1.68 -9.18
C GLN A 103 12.92 1.91 -8.51
N PRO A 104 14.03 1.39 -9.10
CA PRO A 104 15.37 1.65 -8.60
C PRO A 104 15.68 3.15 -8.51
N GLY A 105 16.50 3.52 -7.53
CA GLY A 105 16.91 4.92 -7.34
C GLY A 105 15.99 5.74 -6.44
N ASN A 106 14.94 5.13 -5.89
CA ASN A 106 14.13 5.80 -4.87
C ASN A 106 14.94 6.09 -3.61
N PRO A 107 14.76 7.28 -2.99
CA PRO A 107 15.63 7.70 -1.89
C PRO A 107 15.30 7.08 -0.53
N PHE A 108 14.14 6.45 -0.37
CA PHE A 108 13.67 5.97 0.93
C PHE A 108 13.81 4.44 1.05
N PRO A 109 14.36 3.92 2.16
CA PRO A 109 14.58 2.47 2.33
C PRO A 109 13.31 1.62 2.24
N TRP A 110 12.16 2.14 2.67
CA TRP A 110 10.89 1.40 2.61
C TRP A 110 10.44 1.06 1.18
N MET A 111 11.01 1.72 0.17
CA MET A 111 10.69 1.47 -1.23
C MET A 111 11.33 0.19 -1.80
N TYR A 112 12.18 -0.47 -1.03
CA TYR A 112 12.88 -1.68 -1.46
C TYR A 112 12.38 -2.95 -0.76
N VAL A 113 11.22 -2.88 -0.14
CA VAL A 113 10.63 -4.00 0.62
C VAL A 113 9.64 -4.78 -0.23
#